data_644b1900bb5a385dae95a574587fc9cb
#
_entry.id   644b1900bb5a385dae95a574587fc9cb
#
_cell.length_a   1.000
_cell.length_b   1.000
_cell.length_c   1.000
_cell.angle_alpha   90.00
_cell.angle_beta   90.00
_cell.angle_gamma   90.00
#
_symmetry.space_group_name_H-M   'P 1'
#
loop_
_entity.id
_entity.type
_entity.pdbx_description
1 polymer ?
#
loop_
_entity_poly.entity_id
_entity_poly.type
_entity_poly.pdbx_seq_one_letter_code
_entity_poly.pdbx_strand_id
1 'polypeptide(L)'
;MTHDALRASLTVEEIELTLRHRATRRDLRGFLHRARQLRDVLLAFGPGATNHRGLRLPLVGWIVGAVEPRVSPVAAIGLADDLFAGPERGAVAHLRAGRTTGVLKLVAIPLFGLLATRSVRGALLIGLAANALNQLDTKPGRALKAYTLAALPLRAPLLPAVMLAPYDLREMAMLGDSGSNALGAMLGLSSVKRFTGQGQWLAIGALATLNLLGELTSVGRAIERTPVLRDLDAAGRQA
;
A
#
# COMPACT_ATOMS: atom_id res chain seq x y z
N MET A 1 -5.17 11.64 -28.96
CA MET A 1 -5.41 12.91 -28.25
C MET A 1 -4.56 12.93 -26.99
N THR A 2 -3.77 13.95 -26.76
CA THR A 2 -3.06 14.10 -25.49
C THR A 2 -3.97 14.82 -24.50
N HIS A 3 -3.94 14.40 -23.24
CA HIS A 3 -4.75 14.97 -22.16
C HIS A 3 -4.53 16.48 -21.99
N ASP A 4 -3.33 16.95 -22.28
CA ASP A 4 -2.98 18.38 -22.19
C ASP A 4 -3.62 19.23 -23.30
N ALA A 5 -3.77 18.67 -24.51
CA ALA A 5 -4.46 19.33 -25.61
C ALA A 5 -5.96 19.54 -25.30
N LEU A 6 -6.60 18.57 -24.64
CA LEU A 6 -7.99 18.68 -24.18
C LEU A 6 -8.16 19.74 -23.09
N ARG A 7 -7.24 19.83 -22.14
CA ARG A 7 -7.26 20.85 -21.09
C ARG A 7 -7.03 22.28 -21.60
N ALA A 8 -6.25 22.39 -22.66
CA ALA A 8 -5.94 23.71 -23.28
C ALA A 8 -7.00 24.15 -24.28
N SER A 9 -8.09 23.39 -24.46
CA SER A 9 -9.13 23.66 -25.48
C SER A 9 -8.56 23.84 -26.91
N LEU A 10 -7.46 23.14 -27.21
CA LEU A 10 -6.82 23.19 -28.50
C LEU A 10 -7.58 22.34 -29.52
N THR A 11 -7.67 22.83 -30.78
CA THR A 11 -8.18 22.04 -31.88
C THR A 11 -7.21 20.91 -32.17
N VAL A 12 -7.66 19.67 -32.09
CA VAL A 12 -6.85 18.49 -32.38
C VAL A 12 -7.19 18.02 -33.79
N GLU A 13 -6.20 18.06 -34.68
CA GLU A 13 -6.31 17.52 -36.04
C GLU A 13 -5.89 16.05 -35.98
N GLU A 14 -6.76 15.15 -36.42
CA GLU A 14 -6.43 13.73 -36.56
C GLU A 14 -5.56 13.52 -37.78
N ILE A 15 -4.32 13.12 -37.58
CA ILE A 15 -3.41 12.73 -38.67
C ILE A 15 -3.36 11.20 -38.69
N GLU A 16 -3.76 10.59 -39.80
CA GLU A 16 -3.54 9.15 -40.02
C GLU A 16 -2.04 8.86 -40.15
N LEU A 17 -1.45 8.36 -39.09
CA LEU A 17 -0.07 7.88 -39.08
C LEU A 17 -0.04 6.36 -39.14
N THR A 18 0.61 5.82 -40.17
CA THR A 18 0.92 4.39 -40.23
C THR A 18 2.01 4.06 -39.19
N LEU A 19 1.61 3.82 -37.95
CA LEU A 19 2.50 3.46 -36.86
C LEU A 19 2.96 2.01 -37.00
N ARG A 20 4.21 1.80 -37.42
CA ARG A 20 4.85 0.48 -37.29
C ARG A 20 5.18 0.20 -35.86
N HIS A 21 4.42 -0.69 -35.23
CA HIS A 21 4.63 -1.11 -33.85
C HIS A 21 5.96 -1.89 -33.74
N ARG A 22 6.98 -1.29 -33.11
CA ARG A 22 8.19 -2.03 -32.73
C ARG A 22 7.86 -2.90 -31.54
N ALA A 23 8.01 -4.22 -31.68
CA ALA A 23 7.86 -5.14 -30.56
C ALA A 23 8.83 -4.75 -29.42
N THR A 24 8.30 -4.48 -28.24
CA THR A 24 9.10 -4.17 -27.06
C THR A 24 9.87 -5.43 -26.63
N ARG A 25 11.16 -5.31 -26.33
CA ARG A 25 11.99 -6.43 -25.89
C ARG A 25 11.36 -7.15 -24.69
N ARG A 26 11.55 -8.48 -24.62
CA ARG A 26 11.07 -9.33 -23.50
C ARG A 26 12.09 -9.42 -22.36
N ASP A 27 13.04 -8.50 -22.28
CA ASP A 27 14.07 -8.37 -21.27
C ASP A 27 13.67 -7.33 -20.18
N LEU A 28 14.52 -7.13 -19.20
CA LEU A 28 14.33 -6.15 -18.13
C LEU A 28 14.15 -4.73 -18.68
N ARG A 29 14.87 -4.36 -19.74
CA ARG A 29 14.74 -3.01 -20.37
C ARG A 29 13.36 -2.82 -20.98
N GLY A 30 12.85 -3.83 -21.67
CA GLY A 30 11.50 -3.81 -22.23
C GLY A 30 10.42 -3.77 -21.15
N PHE A 31 10.62 -4.48 -20.02
CA PHE A 31 9.74 -4.38 -18.87
C PHE A 31 9.74 -2.95 -18.30
N LEU A 32 10.90 -2.37 -18.03
CA LEU A 32 11.04 -1.03 -17.48
C LEU A 32 10.41 0.05 -18.40
N HIS A 33 10.57 -0.10 -19.71
CA HIS A 33 9.94 0.78 -20.68
C HIS A 33 8.41 0.74 -20.57
N ARG A 34 7.81 -0.46 -20.57
CA ARG A 34 6.35 -0.62 -20.44
C ARG A 34 5.84 -0.12 -19.08
N ALA A 35 6.60 -0.39 -18.00
CA ALA A 35 6.24 0.07 -16.67
C ALA A 35 6.22 1.60 -16.56
N ARG A 36 7.17 2.29 -17.22
CA ARG A 36 7.16 3.76 -17.31
C ARG A 36 5.95 4.27 -18.10
N GLN A 37 5.65 3.66 -19.26
CA GLN A 37 4.45 4.01 -20.02
C GLN A 37 3.17 3.83 -19.20
N LEU A 38 3.04 2.71 -18.49
CA LEU A 38 1.89 2.45 -17.62
C LEU A 38 1.82 3.49 -16.49
N ARG A 39 2.95 3.82 -15.86
CA ARG A 39 3.02 4.87 -14.85
C ARG A 39 2.50 6.19 -15.40
N ASP A 40 2.93 6.61 -16.58
CA ASP A 40 2.55 7.90 -17.18
C ASP A 40 1.05 7.93 -17.52
N VAL A 41 0.49 6.82 -18.00
CA VAL A 41 -0.96 6.66 -18.20
C VAL A 41 -1.71 6.73 -16.87
N LEU A 42 -1.26 6.01 -15.84
CA LEU A 42 -1.90 6.02 -14.53
C LEU A 42 -1.83 7.40 -13.87
N LEU A 43 -0.75 8.16 -14.07
CA LEU A 43 -0.64 9.54 -13.58
C LEU A 43 -1.55 10.50 -14.33
N ALA A 44 -1.82 10.27 -15.61
CA ALA A 44 -2.70 11.10 -16.40
C ALA A 44 -4.18 10.90 -16.04
N PHE A 45 -4.59 9.66 -15.73
CA PHE A 45 -5.99 9.27 -15.60
C PHE A 45 -6.38 8.75 -14.21
N GLY A 46 -5.41 8.42 -13.35
CA GLY A 46 -5.62 7.80 -12.05
C GLY A 46 -5.22 8.67 -10.86
N PRO A 47 -5.50 8.18 -9.64
CA PRO A 47 -5.06 8.83 -8.42
C PRO A 47 -3.54 8.80 -8.30
N GLY A 48 -2.97 9.88 -7.80
CA GLY A 48 -1.53 9.99 -7.56
C GLY A 48 -1.23 10.75 -6.27
N ALA A 49 -0.12 10.39 -5.63
CA ALA A 49 0.38 11.04 -4.43
C ALA A 49 1.85 11.42 -4.57
N THR A 50 2.32 12.29 -3.69
CA THR A 50 3.72 12.73 -3.67
C THR A 50 4.50 11.85 -2.70
N ASN A 51 5.58 11.22 -3.17
CA ASN A 51 6.44 10.38 -2.35
C ASN A 51 7.37 11.21 -1.44
N HIS A 52 8.21 10.53 -0.65
CA HIS A 52 9.18 11.14 0.27
C HIS A 52 10.27 12.00 -0.43
N ARG A 53 10.44 11.88 -1.75
CA ARG A 53 11.35 12.68 -2.59
C ARG A 53 10.65 13.84 -3.30
N GLY A 54 9.36 14.07 -3.06
CA GLY A 54 8.57 15.07 -3.76
C GLY A 54 8.11 14.70 -5.17
N LEU A 55 8.32 13.43 -5.59
CA LEU A 55 7.88 12.93 -6.89
C LEU A 55 6.41 12.51 -6.84
N ARG A 56 5.62 12.96 -7.81
CA ARG A 56 4.24 12.50 -7.98
C ARG A 56 4.23 11.12 -8.64
N LEU A 57 3.65 10.14 -7.96
CA LEU A 57 3.55 8.76 -8.42
C LEU A 57 2.11 8.28 -8.39
N PRO A 58 1.71 7.36 -9.28
CA PRO A 58 0.38 6.78 -9.26
C PRO A 58 0.19 5.88 -8.03
N LEU A 59 -1.00 5.91 -7.46
CA LEU A 59 -1.43 5.01 -6.40
C LEU A 59 -1.98 3.73 -7.04
N VAL A 60 -1.35 2.60 -6.74
CA VAL A 60 -1.69 1.30 -7.32
C VAL A 60 -2.11 0.25 -6.28
N GLY A 61 -2.16 0.62 -5.01
CA GLY A 61 -2.48 -0.31 -3.92
C GLY A 61 -3.86 -0.95 -4.00
N TRP A 62 -4.82 -0.30 -4.66
CA TRP A 62 -6.15 -0.87 -4.94
C TRP A 62 -6.09 -2.21 -5.70
N ILE A 63 -4.99 -2.47 -6.43
CA ILE A 63 -4.75 -3.75 -7.12
C ILE A 63 -4.74 -4.92 -6.13
N VAL A 64 -4.30 -4.70 -4.87
CA VAL A 64 -4.36 -5.73 -3.81
C VAL A 64 -5.78 -6.24 -3.63
N GLY A 65 -6.77 -5.33 -3.55
CA GLY A 65 -8.17 -5.69 -3.45
C GLY A 65 -8.73 -6.35 -4.72
N ALA A 66 -8.23 -5.97 -5.89
CA ALA A 66 -8.64 -6.60 -7.16
C ALA A 66 -8.11 -8.04 -7.30
N VAL A 67 -6.88 -8.29 -6.84
CA VAL A 67 -6.24 -9.62 -6.87
C VAL A 67 -6.74 -10.52 -5.74
N GLU A 68 -7.03 -9.94 -4.56
CA GLU A 68 -7.55 -10.63 -3.38
C GLU A 68 -8.90 -10.04 -2.95
N PRO A 69 -10.01 -10.51 -3.55
CA PRO A 69 -11.35 -9.93 -3.32
C PRO A 69 -11.81 -9.92 -1.86
N ARG A 70 -11.26 -10.82 -1.04
CA ARG A 70 -11.57 -10.87 0.40
C ARG A 70 -11.19 -9.60 1.15
N VAL A 71 -10.24 -8.82 0.65
CA VAL A 71 -9.79 -7.55 1.26
C VAL A 71 -10.16 -6.34 0.41
N SER A 72 -10.97 -6.50 -0.64
CA SER A 72 -11.47 -5.38 -1.46
C SER A 72 -12.12 -4.27 -0.63
N PRO A 73 -12.94 -4.56 0.39
CA PRO A 73 -13.51 -3.51 1.22
C PRO A 73 -12.44 -2.68 1.94
N VAL A 74 -11.39 -3.33 2.44
CA VAL A 74 -10.27 -2.63 3.11
C VAL A 74 -9.47 -1.79 2.10
N ALA A 75 -9.21 -2.34 0.91
CA ALA A 75 -8.56 -1.59 -0.16
C ALA A 75 -9.39 -0.36 -0.58
N ALA A 76 -10.71 -0.47 -0.65
CA ALA A 76 -11.60 0.64 -0.97
C ALA A 76 -11.62 1.72 0.12
N ILE A 77 -11.62 1.32 1.41
CA ILE A 77 -11.52 2.25 2.55
C ILE A 77 -10.20 3.01 2.50
N GLY A 78 -9.08 2.30 2.25
CA GLY A 78 -7.76 2.92 2.11
C GLY A 78 -7.68 3.86 0.89
N LEU A 79 -8.29 3.48 -0.24
CA LEU A 79 -8.34 4.34 -1.42
C LEU A 79 -9.15 5.62 -1.16
N ALA A 80 -10.25 5.52 -0.42
CA ALA A 80 -11.01 6.70 -0.02
C ALA A 80 -10.17 7.63 0.87
N ASP A 81 -9.36 7.07 1.78
CA ASP A 81 -8.42 7.86 2.57
C ASP A 81 -7.35 8.50 1.68
N ASP A 82 -6.72 7.75 0.79
CA ASP A 82 -5.72 8.26 -0.19
C ASP A 82 -6.26 9.43 -1.04
N LEU A 83 -7.56 9.42 -1.37
CA LEU A 83 -8.19 10.43 -2.23
C LEU A 83 -8.70 11.66 -1.46
N PHE A 84 -9.17 11.47 -0.23
CA PHE A 84 -9.91 12.49 0.53
C PHE A 84 -9.23 12.92 1.83
N ALA A 85 -8.12 12.26 2.25
CA ALA A 85 -7.37 12.65 3.43
C ALA A 85 -6.62 13.97 3.21
N GLY A 86 -6.51 14.73 4.29
CA GLY A 86 -5.66 15.92 4.32
C GLY A 86 -4.19 15.60 4.60
N PRO A 87 -3.37 16.64 4.83
CA PRO A 87 -1.93 16.50 5.04
C PRO A 87 -1.54 15.89 6.40
N GLU A 88 -2.50 15.70 7.31
CA GLU A 88 -2.21 15.16 8.66
C GLU A 88 -1.83 13.68 8.58
N ARG A 89 -0.83 13.28 9.37
CA ARG A 89 -0.37 11.90 9.48
C ARG A 89 -0.48 11.39 10.92
N GLY A 90 -0.92 10.12 11.08
CA GLY A 90 -1.06 9.44 12.36
C GLY A 90 -2.46 9.51 12.97
N ALA A 91 -2.86 8.44 13.66
CA ALA A 91 -4.20 8.27 14.23
C ALA A 91 -4.58 9.39 15.20
N VAL A 92 -3.65 9.82 16.06
CA VAL A 92 -3.88 10.89 17.04
C VAL A 92 -4.09 12.24 16.36
N ALA A 93 -3.37 12.53 15.27
CA ALA A 93 -3.54 13.77 14.51
C ALA A 93 -4.92 13.83 13.85
N HIS A 94 -5.37 12.72 13.24
CA HIS A 94 -6.70 12.60 12.64
C HIS A 94 -7.84 12.79 13.66
N LEU A 95 -7.70 12.19 14.86
CA LEU A 95 -8.68 12.35 15.95
C LEU A 95 -8.75 13.80 16.44
N ARG A 96 -7.63 14.48 16.58
CA ARG A 96 -7.57 15.89 17.02
C ARG A 96 -8.11 16.86 15.95
N ALA A 97 -7.85 16.57 14.68
CA ALA A 97 -8.31 17.41 13.58
C ALA A 97 -9.81 17.25 13.27
N GLY A 98 -10.49 16.26 13.90
CA GLY A 98 -11.91 15.95 13.64
C GLY A 98 -12.22 15.52 12.21
N ARG A 99 -11.21 15.09 11.47
CA ARG A 99 -11.36 14.69 10.07
C ARG A 99 -11.90 13.28 9.96
N THR A 100 -12.95 13.13 9.15
CA THR A 100 -13.77 11.93 9.07
C THR A 100 -13.07 10.73 8.43
N THR A 101 -12.13 10.91 7.51
CA THR A 101 -11.51 9.79 6.77
C THR A 101 -10.59 8.94 7.61
N GLY A 102 -9.69 9.54 8.41
CA GLY A 102 -8.81 8.79 9.32
C GLY A 102 -9.57 8.07 10.43
N VAL A 103 -10.61 8.72 11.01
CA VAL A 103 -11.51 8.09 11.99
C VAL A 103 -12.32 6.96 11.34
N LEU A 104 -12.80 7.17 10.12
CA LEU A 104 -13.52 6.15 9.36
C LEU A 104 -12.65 4.89 9.20
N LYS A 105 -11.39 5.04 8.82
CA LYS A 105 -10.45 3.93 8.66
C LYS A 105 -10.24 3.16 9.96
N LEU A 106 -10.04 3.89 11.08
CA LEU A 106 -9.83 3.29 12.41
C LEU A 106 -11.03 2.47 12.90
N VAL A 107 -12.23 2.78 12.45
CA VAL A 107 -13.45 2.05 12.81
C VAL A 107 -13.81 1.01 11.75
N ALA A 108 -13.75 1.37 10.47
CA ALA A 108 -14.25 0.53 9.39
C ALA A 108 -13.40 -0.72 9.15
N ILE A 109 -12.06 -0.64 9.32
CA ILE A 109 -11.21 -1.82 9.12
C ILE A 109 -11.41 -2.86 10.25
N PRO A 110 -11.42 -2.52 11.55
CA PRO A 110 -11.80 -3.47 12.59
C PRO A 110 -13.23 -4.01 12.45
N LEU A 111 -14.20 -3.16 12.03
CA LEU A 111 -15.56 -3.60 11.76
C LEU A 111 -15.61 -4.62 10.63
N PHE A 112 -14.90 -4.38 9.52
CA PHE A 112 -14.70 -5.38 8.49
C PHE A 112 -14.15 -6.69 9.07
N GLY A 113 -13.13 -6.60 9.92
CA GLY A 113 -12.54 -7.76 10.59
C GLY A 113 -13.53 -8.52 11.46
N LEU A 114 -14.39 -7.81 12.20
CA LEU A 114 -15.46 -8.39 13.00
C LEU A 114 -16.48 -9.14 12.12
N LEU A 115 -16.92 -8.53 11.03
CA LEU A 115 -17.88 -9.13 10.10
C LEU A 115 -17.28 -10.34 9.38
N ALA A 116 -16.04 -10.26 8.93
CA ALA A 116 -15.36 -11.31 8.19
C ALA A 116 -15.02 -12.54 9.06
N THR A 117 -14.75 -12.33 10.34
CA THR A 117 -14.27 -13.40 11.25
C THR A 117 -15.29 -13.77 12.33
N ARG A 118 -16.32 -12.95 12.52
CA ARG A 118 -17.29 -13.03 13.63
C ARG A 118 -16.62 -13.11 15.01
N SER A 119 -15.49 -12.45 15.16
CA SER A 119 -14.64 -12.51 16.36
C SER A 119 -13.99 -11.17 16.67
N VAL A 120 -14.07 -10.72 17.92
CA VAL A 120 -13.37 -9.52 18.39
C VAL A 120 -11.86 -9.67 18.24
N ARG A 121 -11.30 -10.85 18.49
CA ARG A 121 -9.86 -11.12 18.26
C ARG A 121 -9.50 -10.97 16.78
N GLY A 122 -10.38 -11.44 15.88
CA GLY A 122 -10.20 -11.25 14.44
C GLY A 122 -10.25 -9.78 14.03
N ALA A 123 -11.19 -9.01 14.58
CA ALA A 123 -11.25 -7.57 14.38
C ALA A 123 -9.96 -6.87 14.80
N LEU A 124 -9.43 -7.20 15.99
CA LEU A 124 -8.17 -6.63 16.51
C LEU A 124 -6.97 -7.03 15.64
N LEU A 125 -6.84 -8.32 15.29
CA LEU A 125 -5.74 -8.80 14.44
C LEU A 125 -5.73 -8.10 13.08
N ILE A 126 -6.89 -7.96 12.45
CA ILE A 126 -7.01 -7.34 11.12
C ILE A 126 -6.76 -5.82 11.22
N GLY A 127 -7.38 -5.13 12.17
CA GLY A 127 -7.21 -3.70 12.34
C GLY A 127 -5.77 -3.31 12.70
N LEU A 128 -5.18 -4.01 13.67
CA LEU A 128 -3.82 -3.73 14.11
C LEU A 128 -2.77 -4.10 13.05
N ALA A 129 -2.96 -5.20 12.31
CA ALA A 129 -2.04 -5.57 11.23
C ALA A 129 -2.13 -4.59 10.05
N ALA A 130 -3.33 -4.13 9.70
CA ALA A 130 -3.54 -3.11 8.68
C ALA A 130 -2.81 -1.81 9.08
N ASN A 131 -3.04 -1.31 10.29
CA ASN A 131 -2.39 -0.08 10.75
C ASN A 131 -0.86 -0.22 10.88
N ALA A 132 -0.36 -1.35 11.39
CA ALA A 132 1.08 -1.61 11.50
C ALA A 132 1.77 -1.58 10.13
N LEU A 133 1.18 -2.21 9.11
CA LEU A 133 1.76 -2.21 7.79
C LEU A 133 1.68 -0.84 7.12
N ASN A 134 0.60 -0.09 7.37
CA ASN A 134 0.46 1.28 6.91
C ASN A 134 1.50 2.22 7.54
N GLN A 135 1.80 2.08 8.83
CA GLN A 135 2.88 2.83 9.48
C GLN A 135 4.27 2.54 8.90
N LEU A 136 4.46 1.35 8.31
CA LEU A 136 5.70 0.98 7.62
C LEU A 136 5.78 1.52 6.19
N ASP A 137 4.66 1.90 5.56
CA ASP A 137 4.61 2.40 4.17
C ASP A 137 5.09 3.84 4.04
N THR A 138 6.32 4.10 4.47
CA THR A 138 6.96 5.42 4.47
C THR A 138 8.11 5.55 3.49
N LYS A 139 8.62 4.42 2.99
CA LYS A 139 9.68 4.34 1.97
C LYS A 139 9.40 3.20 1.00
N PRO A 140 9.85 3.31 -0.27
CA PRO A 140 9.60 2.30 -1.30
C PRO A 140 10.00 0.89 -0.88
N GLY A 141 9.13 -0.06 -1.09
CA GLY A 141 9.34 -1.49 -0.80
C GLY A 141 9.31 -1.88 0.68
N ARG A 142 9.27 -0.94 1.62
CA ARG A 142 9.34 -1.26 3.07
C ARG A 142 8.12 -2.08 3.51
N ALA A 143 6.92 -1.61 3.21
CA ALA A 143 5.69 -2.33 3.55
C ALA A 143 5.61 -3.69 2.86
N LEU A 144 6.00 -3.78 1.58
CA LEU A 144 6.01 -5.04 0.83
C LEU A 144 7.01 -6.05 1.38
N LYS A 145 8.20 -5.62 1.82
CA LYS A 145 9.18 -6.49 2.47
C LYS A 145 8.68 -6.99 3.82
N ALA A 146 8.15 -6.10 4.65
CA ALA A 146 7.56 -6.46 5.94
C ALA A 146 6.39 -7.43 5.76
N TYR A 147 5.52 -7.16 4.78
CA TYR A 147 4.46 -8.07 4.40
C TYR A 147 5.00 -9.45 4.01
N THR A 148 5.97 -9.50 3.11
CA THR A 148 6.52 -10.77 2.60
C THR A 148 7.14 -11.60 3.72
N LEU A 149 7.91 -10.97 4.62
CA LEU A 149 8.52 -11.64 5.77
C LEU A 149 7.46 -12.22 6.72
N ALA A 150 6.39 -11.47 7.00
CA ALA A 150 5.30 -11.92 7.85
C ALA A 150 4.38 -12.94 7.16
N ALA A 151 4.19 -12.81 5.84
CA ALA A 151 3.31 -13.67 5.05
C ALA A 151 3.81 -15.11 4.96
N LEU A 152 5.11 -15.34 4.90
CA LEU A 152 5.71 -16.68 4.79
C LEU A 152 5.28 -17.60 5.94
N PRO A 153 5.53 -17.28 7.22
CA PRO A 153 5.12 -18.14 8.34
C PRO A 153 3.59 -18.21 8.52
N LEU A 154 2.87 -17.17 8.12
CA LEU A 154 1.42 -17.10 8.19
C LEU A 154 0.73 -17.78 7.00
N ARG A 155 1.48 -18.16 5.97
CA ARG A 155 0.95 -18.68 4.69
C ARG A 155 -0.07 -17.74 4.05
N ALA A 156 0.17 -16.44 4.17
CA ALA A 156 -0.63 -15.43 3.50
C ALA A 156 -0.31 -15.39 1.99
N PRO A 157 -1.26 -15.01 1.11
CA PRO A 157 -1.05 -14.93 -0.32
C PRO A 157 0.07 -13.94 -0.68
N LEU A 158 1.08 -14.37 -1.43
CA LEU A 158 2.21 -13.52 -1.83
C LEU A 158 2.00 -12.81 -3.16
N LEU A 159 1.02 -13.23 -3.96
CA LEU A 159 0.81 -12.74 -5.32
C LEU A 159 0.71 -11.20 -5.42
N PRO A 160 -0.10 -10.52 -4.60
CA PRO A 160 -0.18 -9.05 -4.69
C PRO A 160 1.15 -8.37 -4.40
N ALA A 161 1.91 -8.84 -3.41
CA ALA A 161 3.21 -8.27 -3.08
C ALA A 161 4.23 -8.48 -4.21
N VAL A 162 4.27 -9.68 -4.80
CA VAL A 162 5.15 -9.99 -5.93
C VAL A 162 4.81 -9.15 -7.16
N MET A 163 3.52 -8.92 -7.44
CA MET A 163 3.09 -8.09 -8.55
C MET A 163 3.47 -6.61 -8.37
N LEU A 164 3.36 -6.08 -7.16
CA LEU A 164 3.59 -4.66 -6.89
C LEU A 164 5.05 -4.32 -6.60
N ALA A 165 5.84 -5.27 -6.09
CA ALA A 165 7.24 -5.03 -5.71
C ALA A 165 8.11 -4.42 -6.83
N PRO A 166 8.04 -4.84 -8.11
CA PRO A 166 8.86 -4.24 -9.16
C PRO A 166 8.56 -2.76 -9.43
N TYR A 167 7.36 -2.31 -9.13
CA TYR A 167 6.93 -0.92 -9.33
C TYR A 167 7.25 -0.06 -8.13
N ASP A 168 6.93 -0.53 -6.94
CA ASP A 168 7.13 0.21 -5.69
C ASP A 168 8.63 0.34 -5.35
N LEU A 169 9.42 -0.74 -5.44
CA LEU A 169 10.87 -0.72 -5.22
C LEU A 169 11.63 0.23 -6.16
N ARG A 170 11.10 0.49 -7.35
CA ARG A 170 11.71 1.39 -8.34
C ARG A 170 11.06 2.78 -8.39
N GLU A 171 10.24 3.10 -7.40
CA GLU A 171 9.52 4.38 -7.34
C GLU A 171 8.75 4.71 -8.64
N MET A 172 8.18 3.69 -9.28
CA MET A 172 7.32 3.87 -10.46
C MET A 172 5.84 4.00 -10.07
N ALA A 173 5.47 3.53 -8.88
CA ALA A 173 4.15 3.61 -8.30
C ALA A 173 4.26 3.55 -6.78
N MET A 174 3.19 3.91 -6.08
CA MET A 174 3.09 3.85 -4.61
C MET A 174 1.97 2.90 -4.20
N LEU A 175 2.21 2.22 -3.08
CA LEU A 175 1.22 1.35 -2.47
C LEU A 175 0.04 2.16 -1.90
N GLY A 176 0.36 3.22 -1.15
CA GLY A 176 -0.61 4.06 -0.45
C GLY A 176 -1.40 3.32 0.62
N ASP A 177 -2.35 4.02 1.20
CA ASP A 177 -3.22 3.49 2.26
C ASP A 177 -4.09 2.33 1.76
N SER A 178 -4.50 2.37 0.51
CA SER A 178 -5.26 1.29 -0.12
C SER A 178 -4.51 -0.04 -0.08
N GLY A 179 -3.24 -0.05 -0.51
CA GLY A 179 -2.45 -1.27 -0.60
C GLY A 179 -1.92 -1.74 0.74
N SER A 180 -1.35 -0.83 1.53
CA SER A 180 -0.76 -1.16 2.83
C SER A 180 -1.79 -1.71 3.81
N ASN A 181 -2.97 -1.07 3.92
CA ASN A 181 -4.05 -1.57 4.78
C ASN A 181 -4.60 -2.92 4.28
N ALA A 182 -4.78 -3.11 2.97
CA ALA A 182 -5.28 -4.37 2.42
C ALA A 182 -4.30 -5.52 2.65
N LEU A 183 -2.99 -5.32 2.42
CA LEU A 183 -1.96 -6.30 2.72
C LEU A 183 -1.91 -6.62 4.21
N GLY A 184 -2.00 -5.60 5.08
CA GLY A 184 -2.08 -5.82 6.53
C GLY A 184 -3.31 -6.61 6.95
N ALA A 185 -4.46 -6.32 6.35
CA ALA A 185 -5.68 -7.10 6.58
C ALA A 185 -5.53 -8.57 6.14
N MET A 186 -4.80 -8.85 5.05
CA MET A 186 -4.47 -10.22 4.64
C MET A 186 -3.60 -10.94 5.69
N LEU A 187 -2.62 -10.26 6.29
CA LEU A 187 -1.84 -10.80 7.42
C LEU A 187 -2.75 -11.09 8.62
N GLY A 188 -3.64 -10.17 8.97
CA GLY A 188 -4.60 -10.34 10.05
C GLY A 188 -5.52 -11.54 9.83
N LEU A 189 -6.11 -11.67 8.62
CA LEU A 189 -6.94 -12.82 8.24
C LEU A 189 -6.16 -14.15 8.29
N SER A 190 -4.91 -14.14 7.86
CA SER A 190 -4.04 -15.31 7.90
C SER A 190 -3.65 -15.65 9.34
N SER A 191 -3.43 -14.66 10.20
CA SER A 191 -3.17 -14.86 11.63
C SER A 191 -4.36 -15.49 12.35
N VAL A 192 -5.59 -15.09 12.02
CA VAL A 192 -6.82 -15.71 12.57
C VAL A 192 -6.87 -17.20 12.23
N LYS A 193 -6.47 -17.58 11.03
CA LYS A 193 -6.45 -18.99 10.60
C LYS A 193 -5.27 -19.78 11.17
N ARG A 194 -4.14 -19.12 11.38
CA ARG A 194 -2.88 -19.76 11.77
C ARG A 194 -2.74 -19.95 13.27
N PHE A 195 -3.27 -19.00 14.04
CA PHE A 195 -3.19 -19.00 15.50
C PHE A 195 -4.52 -19.30 16.14
N THR A 196 -4.49 -19.93 17.31
CA THR A 196 -5.64 -20.22 18.14
C THR A 196 -5.45 -19.67 19.57
N GLY A 197 -6.52 -19.34 20.26
CA GLY A 197 -6.53 -19.03 21.69
C GLY A 197 -5.44 -18.05 22.12
N GLN A 198 -4.45 -18.54 22.85
CA GLN A 198 -3.33 -17.75 23.38
C GLN A 198 -2.44 -17.18 22.26
N GLY A 199 -2.22 -17.90 21.17
CA GLY A 199 -1.42 -17.42 20.05
C GLY A 199 -2.02 -16.16 19.40
N GLN A 200 -3.36 -16.05 19.30
CA GLN A 200 -4.01 -14.84 18.83
C GLN A 200 -3.80 -13.66 19.78
N TRP A 201 -3.89 -13.87 21.11
CA TRP A 201 -3.64 -12.81 22.09
C TRP A 201 -2.19 -12.35 22.09
N LEU A 202 -1.22 -13.25 21.94
CA LEU A 202 0.19 -12.89 21.78
C LEU A 202 0.42 -12.05 20.51
N ALA A 203 -0.19 -12.45 19.38
CA ALA A 203 -0.09 -11.68 18.14
C ALA A 203 -0.76 -10.30 18.28
N ILE A 204 -1.91 -10.19 18.93
CA ILE A 204 -2.57 -8.92 19.23
C ILE A 204 -1.66 -8.05 20.09
N GLY A 205 -1.09 -8.59 21.16
CA GLY A 205 -0.15 -7.85 22.03
C GLY A 205 1.07 -7.33 21.28
N ALA A 206 1.69 -8.17 20.45
CA ALA A 206 2.83 -7.78 19.62
C ALA A 206 2.47 -6.68 18.61
N LEU A 207 1.34 -6.82 17.90
CA LEU A 207 0.85 -5.81 16.96
C LEU A 207 0.47 -4.50 17.68
N ALA A 208 -0.20 -4.57 18.84
CA ALA A 208 -0.55 -3.38 19.62
C ALA A 208 0.71 -2.63 20.06
N THR A 209 1.72 -3.36 20.54
CA THR A 209 3.03 -2.78 20.91
C THR A 209 3.69 -2.12 19.71
N LEU A 210 3.71 -2.79 18.55
CA LEU A 210 4.29 -2.22 17.32
C LEU A 210 3.57 -0.95 16.90
N ASN A 211 2.24 -0.94 16.94
CA ASN A 211 1.43 0.25 16.61
C ASN A 211 1.71 1.40 17.58
N LEU A 212 1.75 1.12 18.90
CA LEU A 212 2.05 2.13 19.90
C LEU A 212 3.46 2.71 19.74
N LEU A 213 4.45 1.85 19.49
CA LEU A 213 5.82 2.30 19.21
C LEU A 213 5.86 3.17 17.96
N GLY A 214 5.09 2.84 16.92
CA GLY A 214 4.98 3.63 15.69
C GLY A 214 4.40 5.01 15.90
N GLU A 215 3.44 5.16 16.82
CA GLU A 215 2.86 6.46 17.20
C GLU A 215 3.80 7.29 18.11
N LEU A 216 4.48 6.64 19.05
CA LEU A 216 5.36 7.32 20.01
C LEU A 216 6.74 7.64 19.41
N THR A 217 7.21 6.78 18.50
CA THR A 217 8.53 6.91 17.86
C THR A 217 8.39 6.71 16.37
N SER A 218 9.31 7.29 15.60
CA SER A 218 9.34 6.99 14.15
C SER A 218 9.93 5.60 13.92
N VAL A 219 9.07 4.62 13.56
CA VAL A 219 9.52 3.27 13.15
C VAL A 219 10.58 3.36 12.06
N GLY A 220 10.43 4.30 11.12
CA GLY A 220 11.42 4.57 10.08
C GLY A 220 12.80 4.90 10.65
N ARG A 221 12.88 5.78 11.67
CA ARG A 221 14.15 6.11 12.34
C ARG A 221 14.75 4.93 13.09
N ALA A 222 13.92 4.09 13.71
CA ALA A 222 14.38 2.89 14.39
C ALA A 222 15.01 1.89 13.40
N ILE A 223 14.37 1.68 12.24
CA ILE A 223 14.90 0.84 11.16
C ILE A 223 16.25 1.40 10.66
N GLU A 224 16.34 2.70 10.42
CA GLU A 224 17.54 3.35 9.88
C GLU A 224 18.74 3.32 10.87
N ARG A 225 18.47 3.32 12.17
CA ARG A 225 19.49 3.23 13.23
C ARG A 225 20.01 1.80 13.45
N THR A 226 19.26 0.79 13.05
CA THR A 226 19.63 -0.63 13.23
C THR A 226 20.28 -1.15 11.95
N PRO A 227 21.60 -1.44 11.92
CA PRO A 227 22.33 -1.74 10.68
C PRO A 227 21.67 -2.84 9.84
N VAL A 228 21.32 -3.98 10.45
CA VAL A 228 20.69 -5.12 9.76
C VAL A 228 19.34 -4.72 9.14
N LEU A 229 18.51 -3.99 9.89
CA LEU A 229 17.20 -3.56 9.41
C LEU A 229 17.33 -2.50 8.31
N ARG A 230 18.30 -1.60 8.43
CA ARG A 230 18.62 -0.60 7.41
C ARG A 230 19.05 -1.25 6.10
N ASP A 231 19.91 -2.25 6.16
CA ASP A 231 20.43 -2.90 4.96
C ASP A 231 19.34 -3.76 4.27
N LEU A 232 18.50 -4.46 5.05
CA LEU A 232 17.30 -5.13 4.55
C LEU A 232 16.30 -4.13 3.93
N ASP A 233 16.12 -2.98 4.58
CA ASP A 233 15.22 -1.93 4.10
C ASP A 233 15.73 -1.32 2.78
N ALA A 234 17.04 -1.13 2.63
CA ALA A 234 17.66 -0.61 1.42
C ALA A 234 17.69 -1.62 0.26
N ALA A 235 17.70 -2.92 0.55
CA ALA A 235 17.85 -3.96 -0.46
C ALA A 235 16.79 -3.85 -1.57
N GLY A 236 17.20 -3.88 -2.84
CA GLY A 236 16.32 -3.85 -4.02
C GLY A 236 15.74 -2.48 -4.37
N ARG A 237 16.01 -1.41 -3.60
CA ARG A 237 15.71 -0.04 -4.03
C ARG A 237 16.69 0.43 -5.10
N GLN A 238 16.24 1.31 -5.98
CA GLN A 238 17.16 2.08 -6.81
C GLN A 238 17.83 3.15 -5.94
N ALA A 239 19.17 3.23 -6.04
CA ALA A 239 19.97 4.25 -5.39
C ALA A 239 19.70 5.63 -6.00
#